data_ccefdef4cd40d9bab669b63f754ac3ad
#
_entry.id   ccefdef4cd40d9bab669b63f754ac3ad
#
_cell.length_a   1.000
_cell.length_b   1.000
_cell.length_c   1.000
_cell.angle_alpha   90.00
_cell.angle_beta   90.00
_cell.angle_gamma   90.00
#
_symmetry.space_group_name_H-M   'P 1'
#
loop_
_entity.id
_entity.type
_entity.pdbx_description
1 polymer ?
#
loop_
_entity_poly.entity_id
_entity_poly.type
_entity_poly.pdbx_seq_one_letter_code
_entity_poly.pdbx_strand_id
1 'polypeptide(L)'
;DIANWFLDMLPESAYGVGGKQNRVVGQPSEIYDHHAVNFSYPNGVRIASQCRQFPGGQNRVNEEFQGTKGFVKIGEITDYSGKVLWKYEGPTKSKSKDAGGTTNPYQVEHNELQAAIRNDTPLNNAYYGATSTFSAVLGRTATYSGKPQEYEKLLAADYNLMPDNLTWESTPPVVPDKDGNYPLPMPATYKLAKKMTS
;
A
#
# COMPACT_ATOMS: atom_id res chain seq x y z
N ASP A 1 -1.97 2.55 3.87
CA ASP A 1 -2.68 2.14 5.08
C ASP A 1 -2.61 3.21 6.18
N ILE A 2 -1.44 3.43 6.80
CA ILE A 2 -1.25 4.37 7.92
C ILE A 2 -1.77 5.78 7.60
N ALA A 3 -1.58 6.26 6.38
CA ALA A 3 -2.08 7.56 5.96
C ALA A 3 -3.62 7.63 5.97
N ASN A 4 -4.29 6.62 5.43
CA ASN A 4 -5.75 6.54 5.44
C ASN A 4 -6.29 6.47 6.88
N TRP A 5 -5.64 5.68 7.71
CA TRP A 5 -5.97 5.56 9.13
C TRP A 5 -5.76 6.88 9.89
N PHE A 6 -4.60 7.53 9.70
CA PHE A 6 -4.29 8.80 10.38
C PHE A 6 -5.23 9.95 9.98
N LEU A 7 -5.61 10.00 8.69
CA LEU A 7 -6.49 11.03 8.15
C LEU A 7 -7.97 10.71 8.31
N ASP A 8 -8.32 9.44 8.62
CA ASP A 8 -9.68 8.92 8.60
C ASP A 8 -10.39 9.20 7.26
N MET A 9 -9.65 9.02 6.15
CA MET A 9 -10.11 9.29 4.78
C MET A 9 -9.45 8.37 3.79
N LEU A 10 -10.09 8.26 2.61
CA LEU A 10 -9.52 7.63 1.42
C LEU A 10 -9.05 8.69 0.42
N PRO A 11 -8.02 8.40 -0.38
CA PRO A 11 -7.58 9.33 -1.41
C PRO A 11 -8.63 9.47 -2.51
N GLU A 12 -8.81 10.69 -3.04
CA GLU A 12 -9.66 10.93 -4.23
C GLU A 12 -8.95 10.55 -5.52
N SER A 13 -7.63 10.76 -5.57
CA SER A 13 -6.85 10.52 -6.77
C SER A 13 -5.39 10.27 -6.46
N ALA A 14 -4.70 9.68 -7.44
CA ALA A 14 -3.26 9.51 -7.41
C ALA A 14 -2.64 9.85 -8.76
N TYR A 15 -1.42 10.37 -8.71
CA TYR A 15 -0.54 10.56 -9.86
C TYR A 15 0.88 10.17 -9.46
N GLY A 16 1.62 9.53 -10.36
CA GLY A 16 2.96 9.09 -10.00
C GLY A 16 3.81 8.66 -11.18
N VAL A 17 5.06 8.38 -10.86
CA VAL A 17 6.05 7.81 -11.75
C VAL A 17 6.66 6.57 -11.10
N GLY A 18 7.12 5.65 -11.91
CA GLY A 18 7.75 4.43 -11.46
C GLY A 18 8.40 3.69 -12.61
N GLY A 19 9.00 2.57 -12.31
CA GLY A 19 9.63 1.76 -13.34
C GLY A 19 10.29 0.52 -12.78
N LYS A 20 10.97 -0.20 -13.65
CA LYS A 20 11.82 -1.34 -13.31
C LYS A 20 13.24 -1.06 -13.75
N GLN A 21 14.11 -0.73 -12.82
CA GLN A 21 15.50 -0.41 -13.07
C GLN A 21 16.41 -1.62 -12.87
N ASN A 22 16.16 -2.41 -11.83
CA ASN A 22 16.96 -3.58 -11.53
C ASN A 22 16.33 -4.84 -12.14
N ARG A 23 16.86 -5.27 -13.26
CA ARG A 23 16.46 -6.53 -13.91
C ARG A 23 17.45 -7.61 -13.49
N VAL A 24 17.07 -8.40 -12.49
CA VAL A 24 17.86 -9.57 -12.10
C VAL A 24 17.64 -10.67 -13.14
N VAL A 25 18.72 -11.13 -13.75
CA VAL A 25 18.68 -12.28 -14.67
C VAL A 25 18.17 -13.50 -13.90
N GLY A 26 17.19 -14.21 -14.47
CA GLY A 26 16.57 -15.38 -13.83
C GLY A 26 15.43 -15.06 -12.85
N GLN A 27 15.08 -13.79 -12.67
CA GLN A 27 13.88 -13.37 -11.96
C GLN A 27 12.99 -12.48 -12.85
N PRO A 28 12.44 -13.03 -13.92
CA PRO A 28 11.58 -12.28 -14.81
C PRO A 28 10.29 -11.88 -14.10
N SER A 29 9.91 -10.62 -14.22
CA SER A 29 8.71 -10.07 -13.61
C SER A 29 8.26 -8.82 -14.37
N GLU A 30 6.95 -8.63 -14.49
CA GLU A 30 6.33 -7.42 -15.01
C GLU A 30 6.25 -6.27 -14.00
N ILE A 31 6.48 -6.57 -12.72
CA ILE A 31 6.26 -5.62 -11.62
C ILE A 31 7.36 -4.56 -11.61
N TYR A 32 6.97 -3.31 -11.43
CA TYR A 32 7.91 -2.23 -11.17
C TYR A 32 8.62 -2.43 -9.83
N ASP A 33 9.89 -2.06 -9.76
CA ASP A 33 10.71 -2.15 -8.55
C ASP A 33 10.75 -0.85 -7.74
N HIS A 34 10.18 0.23 -8.27
CA HIS A 34 10.03 1.49 -7.55
C HIS A 34 8.81 2.28 -8.02
N HIS A 35 8.25 3.04 -7.08
CA HIS A 35 7.13 3.94 -7.32
C HIS A 35 7.31 5.22 -6.51
N ALA A 36 7.01 6.36 -7.12
CA ALA A 36 6.84 7.65 -6.45
C ALA A 36 5.45 8.19 -6.80
N VAL A 37 4.58 8.28 -5.82
CA VAL A 37 3.16 8.59 -6.00
C VAL A 37 2.74 9.74 -5.12
N ASN A 38 2.02 10.69 -5.68
CA ASN A 38 1.31 11.73 -4.95
C ASN A 38 -0.17 11.36 -4.88
N PHE A 39 -0.68 11.18 -3.68
CA PHE A 39 -2.10 11.00 -3.40
C PHE A 39 -2.73 12.33 -3.00
N SER A 40 -3.94 12.57 -3.48
CA SER A 40 -4.76 13.74 -3.11
C SER A 40 -5.94 13.27 -2.29
N TYR A 41 -6.24 13.97 -1.21
CA TYR A 41 -7.35 13.69 -0.30
C TYR A 41 -8.39 14.83 -0.34
N PRO A 42 -9.68 14.56 0.01
CA PRO A 42 -10.78 15.53 -0.09
C PRO A 42 -10.54 16.84 0.65
N ASN A 43 -9.81 16.81 1.75
CA ASN A 43 -9.49 17.98 2.56
C ASN A 43 -8.29 18.80 2.05
N GLY A 44 -7.78 18.50 0.84
CA GLY A 44 -6.63 19.16 0.24
C GLY A 44 -5.27 18.62 0.72
N VAL A 45 -5.23 17.67 1.62
CA VAL A 45 -3.98 17.00 2.04
C VAL A 45 -3.37 16.27 0.87
N ARG A 46 -2.05 16.35 0.76
CA ARG A 46 -1.24 15.64 -0.23
C ARG A 46 -0.26 14.73 0.47
N ILE A 47 -0.15 13.51 -0.04
CA ILE A 47 0.81 12.52 0.47
C ILE A 47 1.76 12.15 -0.65
N ALA A 48 3.05 12.35 -0.41
CA ALA A 48 4.12 11.85 -1.26
C ALA A 48 4.57 10.49 -0.75
N SER A 49 4.20 9.44 -1.47
CA SER A 49 4.57 8.05 -1.16
C SER A 49 5.72 7.60 -2.07
N GLN A 50 6.73 7.01 -1.49
CA GLN A 50 7.85 6.43 -2.23
C GLN A 50 8.10 5.02 -1.73
N CYS A 51 8.24 4.07 -2.65
CA CYS A 51 8.68 2.73 -2.33
C CYS A 51 9.67 2.22 -3.38
N ARG A 52 10.55 1.33 -2.94
CA ARG A 52 11.49 0.66 -3.82
C ARG A 52 11.89 -0.69 -3.25
N GLN A 53 12.21 -1.62 -4.14
CA GLN A 53 12.63 -2.97 -3.82
C GLN A 53 13.77 -3.38 -4.76
N PHE A 54 15.00 -2.96 -4.44
CA PHE A 54 16.19 -3.43 -5.15
C PHE A 54 17.43 -3.45 -4.26
N PRO A 55 18.40 -4.34 -4.54
CA PRO A 55 19.60 -4.49 -3.73
C PRO A 55 20.44 -3.21 -3.67
N GLY A 56 21.10 -2.99 -2.54
CA GLY A 56 22.04 -1.88 -2.34
C GLY A 56 21.39 -0.52 -2.10
N GLY A 57 20.05 -0.44 -2.10
CA GLY A 57 19.34 0.78 -1.73
C GLY A 57 19.31 0.99 -0.21
N GLN A 58 19.20 2.24 0.23
CA GLN A 58 18.94 2.54 1.62
C GLN A 58 17.56 2.03 2.03
N ASN A 59 17.49 1.19 3.05
CA ASN A 59 16.23 0.78 3.64
C ASN A 59 15.73 1.86 4.60
N ARG A 60 14.51 2.35 4.33
CA ARG A 60 13.81 3.29 5.20
C ARG A 60 12.32 2.95 5.17
N VAL A 61 11.75 2.65 6.31
CA VAL A 61 10.31 2.44 6.48
C VAL A 61 9.87 3.40 7.57
N ASN A 62 9.17 4.45 7.19
CA ASN A 62 8.65 5.44 8.11
C ASN A 62 7.57 6.28 7.45
N GLU A 63 6.76 6.92 8.28
CA GLU A 63 5.78 7.93 7.91
C GLU A 63 6.09 9.23 8.67
N GLU A 64 6.01 10.34 7.96
CA GLU A 64 6.19 11.68 8.50
C GLU A 64 5.04 12.57 8.03
N PHE A 65 4.49 13.38 8.95
CA PHE A 65 3.44 14.31 8.61
C PHE A 65 3.88 15.73 8.99
N GLN A 66 3.58 16.68 8.12
CA GLN A 66 3.78 18.09 8.36
C GLN A 66 2.41 18.77 8.47
N GLY A 67 2.12 19.31 9.63
CA GLY A 67 0.91 20.08 9.88
C GLY A 67 1.20 21.57 10.02
N THR A 68 0.18 22.37 10.27
CA THR A 68 0.33 23.83 10.47
C THR A 68 1.04 24.22 11.76
N LYS A 69 1.16 23.31 12.71
CA LYS A 69 1.76 23.56 14.04
C LYS A 69 3.08 22.83 14.27
N GLY A 70 3.51 21.98 13.33
CA GLY A 70 4.76 21.22 13.49
C GLY A 70 4.79 19.92 12.70
N PHE A 71 5.59 18.99 13.18
CA PHE A 71 5.87 17.72 12.51
C PHE A 71 5.42 16.54 13.39
N VAL A 72 4.96 15.49 12.72
CA VAL A 72 4.64 14.21 13.34
C VAL A 72 5.57 13.16 12.75
N LYS A 73 6.25 12.44 13.60
CA LYS A 73 6.89 11.15 13.32
C LYS A 73 6.22 10.09 14.16
N ILE A 74 6.35 8.85 13.78
CA ILE A 74 5.80 7.76 14.59
C ILE A 74 6.38 7.87 16.01
N GLY A 75 5.49 8.04 16.98
CA GLY A 75 5.82 8.14 18.40
C GLY A 75 6.23 9.53 18.91
N GLU A 76 6.28 10.57 18.08
CA GLU A 76 6.67 11.91 18.51
C GLU A 76 6.01 13.03 17.69
N ILE A 77 5.61 14.10 18.38
CA ILE A 77 5.14 15.34 17.76
C ILE A 77 6.04 16.49 18.23
N THR A 78 6.57 17.25 17.29
CA THR A 78 7.39 18.43 17.56
C THR A 78 6.78 19.68 16.93
N ASP A 79 7.01 20.85 17.53
CA ASP A 79 6.74 22.11 16.84
C ASP A 79 7.85 22.46 15.84
N TYR A 80 7.71 23.59 15.14
CA TYR A 80 8.68 24.05 14.14
C TYR A 80 10.03 24.51 14.75
N SER A 81 10.09 24.73 16.07
CA SER A 81 11.35 25.01 16.78
C SER A 81 12.11 23.74 17.17
N GLY A 82 11.50 22.58 16.98
CA GLY A 82 12.04 21.29 17.41
C GLY A 82 11.68 20.92 18.86
N LYS A 83 10.84 21.72 19.53
CA LYS A 83 10.35 21.39 20.85
C LYS A 83 9.39 20.22 20.77
N VAL A 84 9.60 19.18 21.58
CA VAL A 84 8.71 18.03 21.71
C VAL A 84 7.42 18.49 22.40
N LEU A 85 6.29 18.36 21.67
CA LEU A 85 4.95 18.64 22.16
C LEU A 85 4.28 17.40 22.73
N TRP A 86 4.59 16.25 22.18
CA TRP A 86 4.09 14.96 22.62
C TRP A 86 5.08 13.87 22.25
N LYS A 87 5.19 12.87 23.09
CA LYS A 87 5.99 11.68 22.88
C LYS A 87 5.25 10.46 23.39
N TYR A 88 5.31 9.38 22.65
CA TYR A 88 4.76 8.11 23.07
C TYR A 88 5.57 7.54 24.23
N GLU A 89 4.92 7.38 25.38
CA GLU A 89 5.53 6.81 26.58
C GLU A 89 5.09 5.36 26.86
N GLY A 90 4.40 4.77 25.87
CA GLY A 90 3.96 3.40 25.97
C GLY A 90 5.14 2.40 25.99
N PRO A 91 4.88 1.13 26.23
CA PRO A 91 5.91 0.12 26.34
C PRO A 91 6.69 0.01 25.04
N THR A 92 7.94 0.44 25.05
CA THR A 92 8.90 0.25 23.95
C THR A 92 9.32 -1.22 23.80
N LYS A 93 9.08 -2.02 24.85
CA LYS A 93 9.10 -3.48 24.84
C LYS A 93 7.84 -3.92 25.57
N SER A 94 7.04 -4.75 24.97
CA SER A 94 5.74 -5.13 25.48
C SER A 94 5.77 -5.56 26.95
N LYS A 95 5.18 -4.74 27.80
CA LYS A 95 4.71 -5.15 29.11
C LYS A 95 3.19 -5.34 29.12
N SER A 96 2.54 -5.31 27.96
CA SER A 96 1.11 -5.56 27.87
C SER A 96 0.86 -7.03 28.20
N LYS A 97 0.21 -7.25 29.33
CA LYS A 97 -0.24 -8.60 29.73
C LYS A 97 -1.28 -9.15 28.74
N ASP A 98 -2.04 -8.27 28.11
CA ASP A 98 -3.10 -8.62 27.17
C ASP A 98 -2.57 -9.07 25.81
N ALA A 99 -1.40 -8.56 25.42
CA ALA A 99 -0.68 -9.00 24.22
C ALA A 99 0.28 -10.19 24.49
N GLY A 100 0.09 -10.91 25.58
CA GLY A 100 0.98 -12.02 25.94
C GLY A 100 2.44 -11.60 26.20
N GLY A 101 2.66 -10.31 26.58
CA GLY A 101 3.99 -9.78 26.81
C GLY A 101 4.81 -9.45 25.56
N THR A 102 4.20 -9.44 24.36
CA THR A 102 4.89 -9.15 23.10
C THR A 102 4.52 -7.79 22.50
N THR A 103 5.49 -7.09 21.88
CA THR A 103 5.26 -5.92 21.00
C THR A 103 5.27 -6.31 19.54
N ASN A 104 5.47 -7.58 19.23
CA ASN A 104 5.42 -8.02 17.84
C ASN A 104 3.98 -7.84 17.32
N PRO A 105 3.73 -6.95 16.35
CA PRO A 105 2.38 -6.66 15.86
C PRO A 105 1.68 -7.89 15.30
N TYR A 106 2.40 -8.79 14.70
CA TYR A 106 1.85 -10.07 14.20
C TYR A 106 1.32 -10.96 15.33
N GLN A 107 2.01 -10.98 16.48
CA GLN A 107 1.52 -11.73 17.63
C GLN A 107 0.35 -11.03 18.30
N VAL A 108 0.35 -9.69 18.31
CA VAL A 108 -0.77 -8.90 18.87
C VAL A 108 -2.04 -9.19 18.08
N GLU A 109 -2.00 -9.14 16.74
CA GLU A 109 -3.18 -9.41 15.91
C GLU A 109 -3.75 -10.82 16.15
N HIS A 110 -2.88 -11.83 16.28
CA HIS A 110 -3.32 -13.19 16.60
C HIS A 110 -3.93 -13.30 18.00
N ASN A 111 -3.37 -12.60 18.99
CA ASN A 111 -3.93 -12.57 20.34
C ASN A 111 -5.31 -11.91 20.38
N GLU A 112 -5.49 -10.81 19.65
CA GLU A 112 -6.78 -10.14 19.52
C GLU A 112 -7.83 -11.03 18.82
N LEU A 113 -7.44 -11.69 17.73
CA LEU A 113 -8.32 -12.64 17.04
C LEU A 113 -8.73 -13.79 17.98
N GLN A 114 -7.78 -14.36 18.72
CA GLN A 114 -8.05 -15.43 19.68
C GLN A 114 -8.97 -14.96 20.82
N ALA A 115 -8.79 -13.74 21.29
CA ALA A 115 -9.65 -13.16 22.31
C ALA A 115 -11.07 -12.94 21.75
N ALA A 116 -11.20 -12.42 20.55
CA ALA A 116 -12.48 -12.24 19.88
C ALA A 116 -13.25 -13.56 19.72
N ILE A 117 -12.57 -14.62 19.29
CA ILE A 117 -13.16 -15.97 19.17
C ILE A 117 -13.64 -16.50 20.53
N ARG A 118 -12.82 -16.38 21.59
CA ARG A 118 -13.17 -16.90 22.93
C ARG A 118 -14.30 -16.15 23.58
N ASN A 119 -14.44 -14.86 23.28
CA ASN A 119 -15.43 -13.98 23.88
C ASN A 119 -16.68 -13.80 23.01
N ASP A 120 -16.74 -14.51 21.86
CA ASP A 120 -17.81 -14.37 20.86
C ASP A 120 -18.04 -12.90 20.45
N THR A 121 -16.93 -12.16 20.27
CA THR A 121 -16.92 -10.76 19.86
C THR A 121 -16.53 -10.67 18.39
N PRO A 122 -17.45 -10.30 17.47
CA PRO A 122 -17.14 -10.22 16.05
C PRO A 122 -15.99 -9.24 15.76
N LEU A 123 -15.01 -9.69 14.99
CA LEU A 123 -13.89 -8.88 14.49
C LEU A 123 -13.89 -8.96 12.95
N ASN A 124 -14.17 -7.84 12.29
CA ASN A 124 -14.24 -7.76 10.85
C ASN A 124 -13.49 -6.56 10.31
N ASN A 125 -12.32 -6.81 9.73
CA ASN A 125 -11.47 -5.81 9.09
C ASN A 125 -11.48 -5.90 7.56
N ALA A 126 -12.44 -6.61 6.96
CA ALA A 126 -12.46 -6.86 5.52
C ALA A 126 -12.58 -5.56 4.70
N TYR A 127 -13.50 -4.67 5.09
CA TYR A 127 -13.67 -3.38 4.42
C TYR A 127 -12.43 -2.51 4.55
N TYR A 128 -11.87 -2.43 5.74
CA TYR A 128 -10.64 -1.68 6.01
C TYR A 128 -9.46 -2.20 5.18
N GLY A 129 -9.25 -3.51 5.17
CA GLY A 129 -8.20 -4.14 4.37
C GLY A 129 -8.40 -3.93 2.87
N ALA A 130 -9.65 -4.01 2.38
CA ALA A 130 -9.97 -3.81 0.97
C ALA A 130 -9.69 -2.36 0.52
N THR A 131 -10.14 -1.36 1.28
CA THR A 131 -9.94 0.07 0.94
C THR A 131 -8.47 0.49 1.04
N SER A 132 -7.75 -0.02 2.03
CA SER A 132 -6.31 0.19 2.17
C SER A 132 -5.54 -0.41 0.98
N THR A 133 -5.85 -1.65 0.62
CA THR A 133 -5.25 -2.31 -0.55
C THR A 133 -5.59 -1.57 -1.84
N PHE A 134 -6.83 -1.11 -1.99
CA PHE A 134 -7.23 -0.38 -3.19
C PHE A 134 -6.52 0.97 -3.33
N SER A 135 -6.16 1.63 -2.25
CA SER A 135 -5.28 2.83 -2.30
C SER A 135 -3.91 2.50 -2.90
N ALA A 136 -3.34 1.33 -2.61
CA ALA A 136 -2.10 0.89 -3.24
C ALA A 136 -2.30 0.54 -4.73
N VAL A 137 -3.43 -0.09 -5.08
CA VAL A 137 -3.80 -0.35 -6.49
C VAL A 137 -3.96 0.94 -7.28
N LEU A 138 -4.57 1.98 -6.69
CA LEU A 138 -4.69 3.31 -7.28
C LEU A 138 -3.31 3.90 -7.62
N GLY A 139 -2.37 3.87 -6.67
CA GLY A 139 -1.00 4.35 -6.86
C GLY A 139 -0.23 3.57 -7.92
N ARG A 140 -0.33 2.23 -7.90
CA ARG A 140 0.26 1.38 -8.92
C ARG A 140 -0.30 1.70 -10.31
N THR A 141 -1.61 1.83 -10.44
CA THR A 141 -2.26 2.12 -11.72
C THR A 141 -1.85 3.49 -12.25
N ALA A 142 -1.71 4.49 -11.38
CA ALA A 142 -1.21 5.80 -11.75
C ALA A 142 0.21 5.72 -12.33
N THR A 143 1.11 4.97 -11.70
CA THR A 143 2.49 4.83 -12.20
C THR A 143 2.57 4.00 -13.47
N TYR A 144 1.79 2.92 -13.60
CA TYR A 144 1.78 2.07 -14.79
C TYR A 144 1.21 2.78 -16.01
N SER A 145 0.14 3.57 -15.82
CA SER A 145 -0.49 4.32 -16.90
C SER A 145 0.23 5.63 -17.25
N GLY A 146 0.99 6.19 -16.31
CA GLY A 146 1.55 7.53 -16.41
C GLY A 146 0.49 8.63 -16.45
N LYS A 147 -0.71 8.35 -15.97
CA LYS A 147 -1.86 9.26 -15.97
C LYS A 147 -2.45 9.37 -14.58
N PRO A 148 -3.03 10.53 -14.21
CA PRO A 148 -3.82 10.64 -13.00
C PRO A 148 -4.94 9.59 -12.96
N GLN A 149 -5.14 8.99 -11.81
CA GLN A 149 -6.22 8.04 -11.57
C GLN A 149 -7.12 8.58 -10.47
N GLU A 150 -8.42 8.47 -10.69
CA GLU A 150 -9.44 8.83 -9.70
C GLU A 150 -9.95 7.56 -9.01
N TYR A 151 -10.07 7.60 -7.68
CA TYR A 151 -10.41 6.44 -6.86
C TYR A 151 -11.74 5.82 -7.31
N GLU A 152 -12.81 6.61 -7.37
CA GLU A 152 -14.15 6.13 -7.72
C GLU A 152 -14.23 5.62 -9.17
N LYS A 153 -13.55 6.27 -10.10
CA LYS A 153 -13.52 5.82 -11.50
C LYS A 153 -12.78 4.50 -11.65
N LEU A 154 -11.67 4.32 -10.92
CA LEU A 154 -10.93 3.08 -10.95
C LEU A 154 -11.72 1.96 -10.28
N LEU A 155 -12.41 2.26 -9.17
CA LEU A 155 -13.26 1.28 -8.48
C LEU A 155 -14.41 0.80 -9.40
N ALA A 156 -15.01 1.71 -10.17
CA ALA A 156 -16.10 1.41 -11.10
C ALA A 156 -15.62 0.77 -12.42
N ALA A 157 -14.31 0.68 -12.67
CA ALA A 157 -13.78 0.24 -13.96
C ALA A 157 -13.83 -1.28 -14.21
N ASP A 158 -14.38 -2.06 -13.29
CA ASP A 158 -14.42 -3.54 -13.36
C ASP A 158 -13.03 -4.16 -13.66
N TYR A 159 -12.03 -3.65 -12.95
CA TYR A 159 -10.65 -4.06 -13.10
C TYR A 159 -10.44 -5.43 -12.46
N ASN A 160 -10.16 -6.42 -13.27
CA ASN A 160 -9.96 -7.80 -12.81
C ASN A 160 -8.66 -8.39 -13.39
N LEU A 161 -7.82 -8.91 -12.50
CA LEU A 161 -6.59 -9.64 -12.85
C LEU A 161 -6.72 -11.15 -12.63
N MET A 162 -7.89 -11.61 -12.18
CA MET A 162 -8.11 -13.03 -11.97
C MET A 162 -8.54 -13.70 -13.28
N PRO A 163 -8.01 -14.87 -13.60
CA PRO A 163 -8.54 -15.69 -14.69
C PRO A 163 -10.02 -16.04 -14.45
N ASP A 164 -10.82 -16.12 -15.53
CA ASP A 164 -12.24 -16.47 -15.42
C ASP A 164 -12.48 -17.85 -14.81
N ASN A 165 -11.60 -18.81 -15.13
CA ASN A 165 -11.58 -20.14 -14.53
C ASN A 165 -10.24 -20.38 -13.86
N LEU A 166 -10.21 -20.29 -12.53
CA LEU A 166 -8.98 -20.52 -11.76
C LEU A 166 -8.77 -22.02 -11.55
N THR A 167 -7.95 -22.63 -12.37
CA THR A 167 -7.48 -24.02 -12.27
C THR A 167 -5.94 -24.05 -12.24
N TRP A 168 -5.36 -25.20 -12.00
CA TRP A 168 -3.90 -25.37 -12.06
C TRP A 168 -3.32 -25.15 -13.46
N GLU A 169 -4.14 -25.29 -14.49
CA GLU A 169 -3.79 -25.13 -15.91
C GLU A 169 -4.13 -23.75 -16.46
N SER A 170 -4.70 -22.88 -15.64
CA SER A 170 -5.09 -21.52 -16.08
C SER A 170 -3.87 -20.72 -16.52
N THR A 171 -3.98 -20.10 -17.68
CA THR A 171 -2.96 -19.17 -18.17
C THR A 171 -3.03 -17.86 -17.38
N PRO A 172 -1.90 -17.37 -16.83
CA PRO A 172 -1.86 -16.06 -16.18
C PRO A 172 -2.25 -14.93 -17.14
N PRO A 173 -2.81 -13.82 -16.65
CA PRO A 173 -3.16 -12.66 -17.51
C PRO A 173 -1.98 -12.08 -18.26
N VAL A 174 -0.77 -12.24 -17.73
CA VAL A 174 0.47 -11.83 -18.37
C VAL A 174 1.43 -13.00 -18.41
N VAL A 175 1.92 -13.28 -19.59
CA VAL A 175 2.87 -14.39 -19.85
C VAL A 175 4.19 -13.84 -20.38
N PRO A 176 5.31 -14.53 -20.14
CA PRO A 176 6.60 -14.13 -20.70
C PRO A 176 6.62 -14.38 -22.22
N ASP A 177 7.51 -13.66 -22.89
CA ASP A 177 7.85 -13.93 -24.29
C ASP A 177 8.67 -15.23 -24.44
N LYS A 178 9.06 -15.55 -25.68
CA LYS A 178 9.89 -16.74 -25.99
C LYS A 178 11.26 -16.77 -25.30
N ASP A 179 11.75 -15.60 -24.89
CA ASP A 179 13.03 -15.43 -24.22
C ASP A 179 12.89 -15.37 -22.68
N GLY A 180 11.65 -15.57 -22.16
CA GLY A 180 11.33 -15.57 -20.75
C GLY A 180 11.14 -14.18 -20.14
N ASN A 181 11.05 -13.12 -20.93
CA ASN A 181 10.87 -11.77 -20.45
C ASN A 181 9.39 -11.41 -20.36
N TYR A 182 8.97 -10.83 -19.25
CA TYR A 182 7.63 -10.27 -19.12
C TYR A 182 7.56 -8.87 -19.70
N PRO A 183 6.44 -8.53 -20.40
CA PRO A 183 6.21 -7.19 -20.89
C PRO A 183 6.03 -6.25 -19.70
N LEU A 184 6.81 -5.17 -19.65
CA LEU A 184 6.64 -4.14 -18.61
C LEU A 184 5.45 -3.25 -18.96
N PRO A 185 4.66 -2.81 -17.96
CA PRO A 185 3.71 -1.73 -18.15
C PRO A 185 4.42 -0.49 -18.73
N MET A 186 3.85 0.05 -19.80
CA MET A 186 4.42 1.24 -20.45
C MET A 186 3.48 2.42 -20.29
N PRO A 187 3.93 3.51 -19.65
CA PRO A 187 3.13 4.73 -19.54
C PRO A 187 2.55 5.16 -20.89
N ALA A 188 1.37 5.74 -20.87
CA ALA A 188 0.56 6.15 -22.01
C ALA A 188 -0.05 5.01 -22.85
N THR A 189 0.53 3.84 -22.86
CA THR A 189 -0.02 2.68 -23.62
C THR A 189 -0.63 1.61 -22.72
N TYR A 190 -0.37 1.67 -21.42
CA TYR A 190 -0.95 0.75 -20.44
C TYR A 190 -2.47 0.80 -20.44
N LYS A 191 -3.07 -0.36 -20.55
CA LYS A 191 -4.53 -0.53 -20.49
C LYS A 191 -4.87 -1.34 -19.24
N LEU A 192 -5.88 -0.90 -18.50
CA LEU A 192 -6.47 -1.71 -17.44
C LEU A 192 -7.00 -3.02 -18.04
N ALA A 193 -6.65 -4.14 -17.44
CA ALA A 193 -7.27 -5.41 -17.77
C ALA A 193 -8.76 -5.31 -17.41
N LYS A 194 -9.62 -5.46 -18.41
CA LYS A 194 -11.07 -5.58 -18.24
C LYS A 194 -11.43 -7.05 -18.18
N LYS A 195 -12.47 -7.38 -17.43
CA LYS A 195 -13.09 -8.70 -17.51
C LYS A 195 -13.43 -8.98 -18.98
N MET A 196 -12.93 -10.08 -19.51
CA MET A 196 -13.36 -10.49 -20.83
C MET A 196 -14.83 -10.89 -20.72
N THR A 197 -15.71 -10.09 -21.29
CA THR A 197 -17.10 -10.48 -21.44
C THR A 197 -17.12 -11.65 -22.43
N SER A 198 -17.50 -12.81 -21.93
CA SER A 198 -17.79 -14.01 -22.72
C SER A 198 -18.93 -13.74 -23.70
#